data_aafe010e9d97601411e26e58405bebc6
#
_entry.id   aafe010e9d97601411e26e58405bebc6
#
_cell.length_a   1.000
_cell.length_b   1.000
_cell.length_c   1.000
_cell.angle_alpha   90.00
_cell.angle_beta   90.00
_cell.angle_gamma   90.00
#
_symmetry.space_group_name_H-M   'P 1'
#
loop_
_entity.id
_entity.type
_entity.pdbx_description
1 polymer ?
#
loop_
_entity_poly.entity_id
_entity_poly.type
_entity_poly.pdbx_seq_one_letter_code
_entity_poly.pdbx_strand_id
1 'polypeptide(L)'
;MKLVDVPDYQHDLLFGVSVPPSARGHQAVLATAELADDLGLDIIGFQDHPYQPTFLDAWTLLSYVAGKTQHIRLFPNVANVPLRPPAVLARSATALDILSDGRVELGLGAGYFIDPIVAMGGPRRTMSELVDALEEAITVIRALWKAGPAVHYEGRYYSLAGAQPGPVPPHAIAIWLGAYKKRMLRLTGRAADGWIPSLGYASPDELSTMNQTIDEAAEEAGRNPSAVRRGFNVNGSFTASGSGFLQGPPRVWAEQLTELALLNGISAFNLGVSPGADADIRRWAEEVAPEVREAVARERLAGPTTFTGHTHLADGSSEASARAAREAQQLVGEDEQRLAVGRAGQQTLLAIHQHLRQELAKLRNVIQEVRGGRSSAAEARSYLNVMTMRQNYWTLGAFCAAYCRVVSVHHAIEDQSLFPDLKAADQSLGPILERLEREHEGIAKVLGEVDAGLVAMVEDEQRLDDAQTAVDHLTDALLAHLKYEEDQLLEPIGRLAIRI
;
A
#
# COMPACT_ATOMS: atom_id res chain seq x y z
N MET A 1 -24.61 8.90 19.33
CA MET A 1 -23.63 8.44 18.33
C MET A 1 -24.28 7.26 17.60
N LYS A 2 -24.67 7.42 16.33
CA LYS A 2 -25.15 6.30 15.54
C LYS A 2 -24.00 5.32 15.43
N LEU A 3 -24.18 4.08 15.88
CA LEU A 3 -23.29 2.99 15.51
C LEU A 3 -23.25 2.97 13.97
N VAL A 4 -22.07 3.23 13.41
CA VAL A 4 -21.84 3.06 11.97
C VAL A 4 -21.95 1.55 11.77
N ASP A 5 -22.93 1.12 10.99
CA ASP A 5 -23.01 -0.28 10.55
C ASP A 5 -21.68 -0.60 9.88
N VAL A 6 -20.92 -1.51 10.49
CA VAL A 6 -19.65 -1.97 9.95
C VAL A 6 -19.97 -2.82 8.73
N PRO A 7 -19.47 -2.46 7.53
CA PRO A 7 -19.82 -3.18 6.32
C PRO A 7 -19.08 -4.51 6.25
N ASP A 8 -19.66 -5.58 6.77
CA ASP A 8 -19.25 -6.93 6.41
C ASP A 8 -19.96 -7.34 5.11
N TYR A 9 -19.20 -7.40 4.02
CA TYR A 9 -19.72 -7.77 2.69
C TYR A 9 -19.92 -9.28 2.52
N GLN A 10 -19.68 -10.10 3.56
CA GLN A 10 -19.91 -11.54 3.61
C GLN A 10 -19.09 -12.35 2.56
N HIS A 11 -17.98 -11.83 2.08
CA HIS A 11 -17.10 -12.56 1.19
C HIS A 11 -16.25 -13.59 1.94
N ASP A 12 -16.00 -14.74 1.32
CA ASP A 12 -14.97 -15.67 1.78
C ASP A 12 -13.61 -15.00 1.76
N LEU A 13 -12.78 -15.33 2.76
CA LEU A 13 -11.43 -14.76 2.86
C LEU A 13 -10.47 -15.43 1.88
N LEU A 14 -9.77 -14.60 1.10
CA LEU A 14 -8.68 -15.01 0.21
C LEU A 14 -7.34 -14.58 0.79
N PHE A 15 -6.38 -15.50 0.81
CA PHE A 15 -5.01 -15.24 1.20
C PHE A 15 -4.07 -15.54 0.05
N GLY A 16 -3.25 -14.57 -0.30
CA GLY A 16 -2.32 -14.71 -1.42
C GLY A 16 -0.97 -14.08 -1.17
N VAL A 17 -0.13 -14.13 -2.20
CA VAL A 17 1.19 -13.50 -2.21
C VAL A 17 1.37 -12.63 -3.45
N SER A 18 2.10 -11.52 -3.28
CA SER A 18 2.54 -10.67 -4.39
C SER A 18 4.06 -10.75 -4.49
N VAL A 19 4.56 -11.17 -5.65
CA VAL A 19 5.98 -11.45 -5.88
C VAL A 19 6.52 -10.50 -6.94
N PRO A 20 7.65 -9.79 -6.68
CA PRO A 20 8.33 -9.05 -7.74
C PRO A 20 8.76 -9.97 -8.87
N PRO A 21 8.42 -9.69 -10.14
CA PRO A 21 8.74 -10.56 -11.28
C PRO A 21 10.20 -10.44 -11.73
N SER A 22 11.14 -10.72 -10.83
CA SER A 22 12.58 -10.53 -11.06
C SER A 22 13.13 -11.46 -12.13
N ALA A 23 13.75 -10.87 -13.18
CA ALA A 23 14.38 -11.64 -14.24
C ALA A 23 15.63 -12.40 -13.77
N ARG A 24 16.46 -11.79 -12.92
CA ARG A 24 17.66 -12.45 -12.35
C ARG A 24 17.29 -13.56 -11.37
N GLY A 25 16.23 -13.37 -10.60
CA GLY A 25 15.71 -14.32 -9.61
C GLY A 25 14.57 -15.18 -10.13
N HIS A 26 14.41 -15.36 -11.43
CA HIS A 26 13.23 -16.03 -12.02
C HIS A 26 12.98 -17.43 -11.47
N GLN A 27 14.03 -18.21 -11.19
CA GLN A 27 13.88 -19.54 -10.59
C GLN A 27 13.26 -19.48 -9.18
N ALA A 28 13.70 -18.52 -8.36
CA ALA A 28 13.10 -18.29 -7.04
C ALA A 28 11.66 -17.76 -7.15
N VAL A 29 11.36 -16.91 -8.16
CA VAL A 29 9.97 -16.48 -8.43
C VAL A 29 9.08 -17.67 -8.75
N LEU A 30 9.53 -18.60 -9.58
CA LEU A 30 8.79 -19.80 -9.95
C LEU A 30 8.62 -20.74 -8.74
N ALA A 31 9.70 -20.99 -7.99
CA ALA A 31 9.63 -21.80 -6.77
C ALA A 31 8.68 -21.21 -5.72
N THR A 32 8.64 -19.88 -5.59
CA THR A 32 7.68 -19.18 -4.72
C THR A 32 6.24 -19.41 -5.19
N ALA A 33 5.99 -19.41 -6.51
CA ALA A 33 4.65 -19.66 -7.04
C ALA A 33 4.20 -21.12 -6.81
N GLU A 34 5.08 -22.10 -7.06
CA GLU A 34 4.82 -23.49 -6.79
C GLU A 34 4.59 -23.75 -5.28
N LEU A 35 5.41 -23.15 -4.39
CA LEU A 35 5.23 -23.23 -2.94
C LEU A 35 3.89 -22.64 -2.49
N ALA A 36 3.49 -21.49 -3.04
CA ALA A 36 2.23 -20.85 -2.69
C ALA A 36 1.02 -21.71 -3.09
N ASP A 37 1.10 -22.38 -4.26
CA ASP A 37 0.09 -23.34 -4.73
C ASP A 37 0.04 -24.58 -3.82
N ASP A 38 1.20 -25.18 -3.51
CA ASP A 38 1.32 -26.36 -2.63
C ASP A 38 0.79 -26.10 -1.20
N LEU A 39 0.93 -24.89 -0.70
CA LEU A 39 0.42 -24.47 0.60
C LEU A 39 -1.07 -24.08 0.59
N GLY A 40 -1.73 -24.14 -0.56
CA GLY A 40 -3.15 -23.84 -0.69
C GLY A 40 -3.50 -22.37 -0.53
N LEU A 41 -2.58 -21.46 -0.89
CA LEU A 41 -2.90 -20.05 -1.00
C LEU A 41 -3.82 -19.79 -2.20
N ASP A 42 -4.71 -18.79 -2.09
CA ASP A 42 -5.80 -18.59 -3.02
C ASP A 42 -5.38 -17.83 -4.28
N ILE A 43 -4.41 -16.91 -4.20
CA ILE A 43 -4.06 -16.02 -5.30
C ILE A 43 -2.57 -15.65 -5.29
N ILE A 44 -1.96 -15.58 -6.47
CA ILE A 44 -0.62 -15.05 -6.66
C ILE A 44 -0.64 -13.85 -7.62
N GLY A 45 -0.03 -12.75 -7.19
CA GLY A 45 0.04 -11.50 -7.93
C GLY A 45 1.45 -11.18 -8.43
N PHE A 46 1.54 -10.67 -9.67
CA PHE A 46 2.78 -10.12 -10.22
C PHE A 46 2.55 -8.69 -10.71
N GLN A 47 3.51 -7.80 -10.40
CA GLN A 47 3.48 -6.41 -10.88
C GLN A 47 3.69 -6.37 -12.39
N ASP A 48 2.91 -5.52 -13.08
CA ASP A 48 3.05 -5.29 -14.52
C ASP A 48 3.67 -3.91 -14.79
N HIS A 49 4.99 -3.88 -14.73
CA HIS A 49 5.81 -2.71 -15.02
C HIS A 49 6.75 -2.99 -16.21
N PRO A 50 6.25 -3.02 -17.48
CA PRO A 50 7.04 -3.38 -18.66
C PRO A 50 8.27 -2.51 -18.89
N TYR A 51 8.27 -1.31 -18.34
CA TYR A 51 9.38 -0.36 -18.37
C TYR A 51 10.49 -0.67 -17.34
N GLN A 52 10.32 -1.69 -16.49
CA GLN A 52 11.34 -2.11 -15.52
C GLN A 52 12.30 -3.10 -16.17
N PRO A 53 13.58 -2.74 -16.42
CA PRO A 53 14.49 -3.60 -17.17
C PRO A 53 14.90 -4.87 -16.41
N THR A 54 14.64 -4.92 -15.11
CA THR A 54 14.94 -6.08 -14.25
C THR A 54 13.76 -7.02 -14.07
N PHE A 55 12.60 -6.69 -14.64
CA PHE A 55 11.38 -7.48 -14.51
C PHE A 55 11.13 -8.32 -15.76
N LEU A 56 10.57 -9.50 -15.54
CA LEU A 56 9.92 -10.29 -16.58
C LEU A 56 8.61 -9.62 -16.99
N ASP A 57 8.19 -9.83 -18.23
CA ASP A 57 6.83 -9.46 -18.66
C ASP A 57 5.80 -10.23 -17.85
N ALA A 58 4.85 -9.51 -17.25
CA ALA A 58 3.91 -10.10 -16.31
C ALA A 58 2.99 -11.15 -16.98
N TRP A 59 2.53 -10.93 -18.21
CA TRP A 59 1.65 -11.88 -18.91
C TRP A 59 2.37 -13.15 -19.32
N THR A 60 3.62 -13.03 -19.78
CA THR A 60 4.48 -14.17 -20.06
C THR A 60 4.73 -14.98 -18.80
N LEU A 61 5.04 -14.30 -17.67
CA LEU A 61 5.26 -14.97 -16.40
C LEU A 61 3.99 -15.65 -15.86
N LEU A 62 2.85 -14.97 -15.88
CA LEU A 62 1.55 -15.54 -15.47
C LEU A 62 1.21 -16.80 -16.28
N SER A 63 1.45 -16.76 -17.61
CA SER A 63 1.20 -17.92 -18.47
C SER A 63 2.12 -19.09 -18.14
N TYR A 64 3.39 -18.82 -17.83
CA TYR A 64 4.34 -19.86 -17.45
C TYR A 64 4.00 -20.46 -16.08
N VAL A 65 3.64 -19.62 -15.09
CA VAL A 65 3.21 -20.05 -13.75
C VAL A 65 1.92 -20.85 -13.82
N ALA A 66 0.99 -20.49 -14.70
CA ALA A 66 -0.25 -21.25 -14.93
C ALA A 66 0.03 -22.73 -15.28
N GLY A 67 1.05 -22.98 -16.11
CA GLY A 67 1.47 -24.33 -16.46
C GLY A 67 2.27 -25.07 -15.39
N LYS A 68 2.65 -24.40 -14.31
CA LYS A 68 3.43 -24.94 -13.19
C LYS A 68 2.61 -25.17 -11.93
N THR A 69 1.44 -24.57 -11.84
CA THR A 69 0.55 -24.59 -10.67
C THR A 69 -0.79 -25.22 -11.03
N GLN A 70 -1.55 -25.66 -10.01
CA GLN A 70 -2.81 -26.41 -10.22
C GLN A 70 -4.04 -25.68 -9.69
N HIS A 71 -3.92 -24.90 -8.58
CA HIS A 71 -5.04 -24.39 -7.81
C HIS A 71 -5.03 -22.87 -7.65
N ILE A 72 -3.85 -22.27 -7.45
CA ILE A 72 -3.71 -20.86 -7.15
C ILE A 72 -4.20 -19.99 -8.31
N ARG A 73 -4.96 -18.95 -8.01
CA ARG A 73 -5.43 -17.97 -8.99
C ARG A 73 -4.30 -17.05 -9.42
N LEU A 74 -4.35 -16.63 -10.66
CA LEU A 74 -3.33 -15.85 -11.36
C LEU A 74 -3.79 -14.41 -11.51
N PHE A 75 -3.01 -13.45 -11.05
CA PHE A 75 -3.44 -12.08 -10.92
C PHE A 75 -2.35 -11.08 -11.35
N PRO A 76 -2.52 -10.32 -12.45
CA PRO A 76 -1.68 -9.15 -12.66
C PRO A 76 -2.02 -8.09 -11.62
N ASN A 77 -1.07 -7.72 -10.76
CA ASN A 77 -1.32 -6.84 -9.61
C ASN A 77 -0.53 -5.51 -9.72
N VAL A 78 -0.91 -4.61 -10.60
CA VAL A 78 -2.04 -4.63 -11.54
C VAL A 78 -1.53 -4.39 -12.96
N ALA A 79 -2.27 -4.86 -14.01
CA ALA A 79 -1.91 -4.69 -15.41
C ALA A 79 -1.83 -3.21 -15.81
N ASN A 80 -0.79 -2.85 -16.58
CA ASN A 80 -0.56 -1.48 -17.06
C ASN A 80 -1.40 -1.21 -18.32
N VAL A 81 -2.63 -0.73 -18.15
CA VAL A 81 -3.58 -0.52 -19.26
C VAL A 81 -3.04 0.39 -20.37
N PRO A 82 -2.30 1.49 -20.10
CA PRO A 82 -1.71 2.31 -21.18
C PRO A 82 -0.74 1.57 -22.11
N LEU A 83 -0.08 0.53 -21.64
CA LEU A 83 0.84 -0.30 -22.42
C LEU A 83 0.22 -1.59 -22.93
N ARG A 84 -1.04 -1.86 -22.60
CA ARG A 84 -1.77 -3.08 -23.01
C ARG A 84 -3.12 -2.72 -23.60
N PRO A 85 -3.25 -2.67 -24.93
CA PRO A 85 -4.52 -2.37 -25.58
C PRO A 85 -5.65 -3.24 -25.03
N PRO A 86 -6.79 -2.68 -24.59
CA PRO A 86 -7.81 -3.39 -23.84
C PRO A 86 -8.41 -4.58 -24.60
N ALA A 87 -8.53 -4.51 -25.94
CA ALA A 87 -9.01 -5.62 -26.74
C ALA A 87 -8.04 -6.81 -26.74
N VAL A 88 -6.73 -6.55 -26.79
CA VAL A 88 -5.69 -7.59 -26.71
C VAL A 88 -5.62 -8.14 -25.29
N LEU A 89 -5.73 -7.25 -24.29
CA LEU A 89 -5.73 -7.62 -22.87
C LEU A 89 -6.92 -8.56 -22.54
N ALA A 90 -8.12 -8.22 -23.03
CA ALA A 90 -9.30 -9.08 -22.87
C ALA A 90 -9.05 -10.48 -23.46
N ARG A 91 -8.42 -10.55 -24.63
CA ARG A 91 -8.10 -11.81 -25.30
C ARG A 91 -7.05 -12.61 -24.53
N SER A 92 -6.01 -11.96 -24.05
CA SER A 92 -4.95 -12.59 -23.25
C SER A 92 -5.50 -13.15 -21.93
N ALA A 93 -6.34 -12.38 -21.23
CA ALA A 93 -6.97 -12.82 -19.99
C ALA A 93 -7.85 -14.05 -20.21
N THR A 94 -8.71 -14.03 -21.24
CA THR A 94 -9.55 -15.19 -21.58
C THR A 94 -8.73 -16.41 -22.00
N ALA A 95 -7.67 -16.22 -22.80
CA ALA A 95 -6.83 -17.33 -23.23
C ALA A 95 -6.14 -17.99 -22.02
N LEU A 96 -5.59 -17.19 -21.12
CA LEU A 96 -4.97 -17.69 -19.90
C LEU A 96 -5.99 -18.37 -18.98
N ASP A 97 -7.20 -17.82 -18.88
CA ASP A 97 -8.28 -18.38 -18.09
C ASP A 97 -8.70 -19.77 -18.59
N ILE A 98 -8.86 -19.93 -19.90
CA ILE A 98 -9.13 -21.26 -20.55
C ILE A 98 -7.98 -22.23 -20.28
N LEU A 99 -6.73 -21.80 -20.47
CA LEU A 99 -5.55 -22.65 -20.29
C LEU A 99 -5.27 -23.04 -18.85
N SER A 100 -5.79 -22.28 -17.90
CA SER A 100 -5.64 -22.51 -16.47
C SER A 100 -6.90 -23.03 -15.77
N ASP A 101 -7.91 -23.47 -16.53
CA ASP A 101 -9.18 -23.99 -16.00
C ASP A 101 -9.90 -23.00 -15.06
N GLY A 102 -9.98 -21.72 -15.46
CA GLY A 102 -10.76 -20.71 -14.75
C GLY A 102 -10.04 -20.06 -13.55
N ARG A 103 -8.71 -19.95 -13.58
CA ARG A 103 -7.92 -19.42 -12.46
C ARG A 103 -7.46 -17.96 -12.62
N VAL A 104 -8.00 -17.18 -13.56
CA VAL A 104 -7.53 -15.81 -13.80
C VAL A 104 -8.43 -14.79 -13.13
N GLU A 105 -7.81 -13.85 -12.42
CA GLU A 105 -8.41 -12.59 -12.01
C GLU A 105 -7.69 -11.44 -12.74
N LEU A 106 -8.38 -10.32 -13.03
CA LEU A 106 -7.81 -9.24 -13.82
C LEU A 106 -7.67 -7.95 -13.01
N GLY A 107 -6.48 -7.72 -12.45
CA GLY A 107 -6.15 -6.44 -11.86
C GLY A 107 -5.79 -5.40 -12.91
N LEU A 108 -6.38 -4.21 -12.86
CA LEU A 108 -6.16 -3.12 -13.80
C LEU A 108 -5.66 -1.85 -13.10
N GLY A 109 -4.65 -1.22 -13.68
CA GLY A 109 -4.12 0.08 -13.26
C GLY A 109 -4.24 1.12 -14.36
N ALA A 110 -4.57 2.35 -13.98
CA ALA A 110 -4.69 3.48 -14.91
C ALA A 110 -3.34 3.92 -15.53
N GLY A 111 -2.20 3.52 -14.94
CA GLY A 111 -0.87 3.88 -15.44
C GLY A 111 -0.34 5.19 -14.88
N TYR A 112 -0.12 5.24 -13.57
CA TYR A 112 0.35 6.42 -12.86
C TYR A 112 1.73 6.94 -13.32
N PHE A 113 2.63 6.04 -13.76
CA PHE A 113 4.01 6.37 -14.17
C PHE A 113 4.07 6.84 -15.62
N ILE A 114 3.71 8.11 -15.88
CA ILE A 114 3.51 8.65 -17.23
C ILE A 114 4.81 8.61 -18.06
N ASP A 115 5.93 9.11 -17.54
CA ASP A 115 7.17 9.21 -18.32
C ASP A 115 7.75 7.83 -18.71
N PRO A 116 7.84 6.83 -17.81
CA PRO A 116 8.18 5.46 -18.20
C PRO A 116 7.25 4.84 -19.23
N ILE A 117 5.95 5.09 -19.12
CA ILE A 117 4.96 4.61 -20.08
C ILE A 117 5.21 5.22 -21.46
N VAL A 118 5.46 6.54 -21.52
CA VAL A 118 5.80 7.25 -22.77
C VAL A 118 7.12 6.76 -23.36
N ALA A 119 8.12 6.50 -22.51
CA ALA A 119 9.40 5.93 -22.96
C ALA A 119 9.27 4.55 -23.61
N MET A 120 8.26 3.77 -23.23
CA MET A 120 7.91 2.47 -23.84
C MET A 120 6.97 2.61 -25.06
N GLY A 121 6.71 3.83 -25.55
CA GLY A 121 5.82 4.08 -26.69
C GLY A 121 4.35 4.19 -26.31
N GLY A 122 4.01 4.19 -25.01
CA GLY A 122 2.65 4.41 -24.54
C GLY A 122 2.20 5.87 -24.67
N PRO A 123 0.90 6.14 -24.52
CA PRO A 123 0.35 7.48 -24.66
C PRO A 123 0.71 8.37 -23.48
N ARG A 124 0.98 9.66 -23.74
CA ARG A 124 1.04 10.68 -22.69
C ARG A 124 -0.38 11.15 -22.37
N ARG A 125 -0.83 10.90 -21.14
CA ARG A 125 -2.15 11.28 -20.64
C ARG A 125 -2.03 12.00 -19.30
N THR A 126 -2.92 12.95 -19.03
CA THR A 126 -3.09 13.55 -17.70
C THR A 126 -3.71 12.53 -16.72
N MET A 127 -3.61 12.78 -15.42
CA MET A 127 -4.24 11.93 -14.40
C MET A 127 -5.74 11.74 -14.62
N SER A 128 -6.43 12.79 -15.09
CA SER A 128 -7.83 12.71 -15.43
C SER A 128 -8.09 11.79 -16.62
N GLU A 129 -7.33 11.95 -17.68
CA GLU A 129 -7.45 11.14 -18.90
C GLU A 129 -7.09 9.67 -18.68
N LEU A 130 -6.18 9.38 -17.75
CA LEU A 130 -5.85 7.99 -17.38
C LEU A 130 -7.07 7.27 -16.78
N VAL A 131 -7.83 7.95 -15.91
CA VAL A 131 -9.04 7.37 -15.32
C VAL A 131 -10.15 7.19 -16.36
N ASP A 132 -10.35 8.16 -17.25
CA ASP A 132 -11.34 8.07 -18.34
C ASP A 132 -10.99 6.91 -19.28
N ALA A 133 -9.72 6.78 -19.66
CA ALA A 133 -9.26 5.70 -20.51
C ALA A 133 -9.41 4.32 -19.85
N LEU A 134 -9.20 4.23 -18.52
CA LEU A 134 -9.42 2.99 -17.79
C LEU A 134 -10.91 2.60 -17.78
N GLU A 135 -11.82 3.56 -17.62
CA GLU A 135 -13.26 3.31 -17.68
C GLU A 135 -13.69 2.79 -19.06
N GLU A 136 -13.18 3.39 -20.15
CA GLU A 136 -13.38 2.87 -21.51
C GLU A 136 -12.78 1.47 -21.68
N ALA A 137 -11.57 1.22 -21.16
CA ALA A 137 -10.92 -0.07 -21.23
C ALA A 137 -11.75 -1.17 -20.56
N ILE A 138 -12.31 -0.92 -19.37
CA ILE A 138 -13.21 -1.87 -18.68
C ILE A 138 -14.42 -2.17 -19.55
N THR A 139 -15.02 -1.15 -20.16
CA THR A 139 -16.17 -1.31 -21.05
C THR A 139 -15.83 -2.19 -22.26
N VAL A 140 -14.72 -1.94 -22.93
CA VAL A 140 -14.21 -2.72 -24.06
C VAL A 140 -13.94 -4.18 -23.66
N ILE A 141 -13.25 -4.40 -22.54
CA ILE A 141 -12.91 -5.74 -22.03
C ILE A 141 -14.19 -6.54 -21.78
N ARG A 142 -15.14 -5.97 -21.03
CA ARG A 142 -16.41 -6.65 -20.72
C ARG A 142 -17.26 -6.92 -21.96
N ALA A 143 -17.23 -6.05 -22.97
CA ALA A 143 -17.94 -6.27 -24.23
C ALA A 143 -17.36 -7.46 -25.01
N LEU A 144 -16.03 -7.60 -25.01
CA LEU A 144 -15.34 -8.70 -25.73
C LEU A 144 -15.43 -10.05 -25.02
N TRP A 145 -15.70 -10.07 -23.72
CA TRP A 145 -15.92 -11.31 -22.95
C TRP A 145 -17.33 -11.89 -23.11
N LYS A 146 -18.27 -11.15 -23.69
CA LYS A 146 -19.63 -11.64 -23.93
C LYS A 146 -19.71 -12.35 -25.26
N ALA A 147 -20.50 -13.43 -25.33
CA ALA A 147 -20.92 -13.99 -26.61
C ALA A 147 -21.85 -13.02 -27.34
N GLY A 148 -21.71 -12.89 -28.63
CA GLY A 148 -22.61 -12.03 -29.42
C GLY A 148 -22.04 -11.59 -30.76
N PRO A 149 -22.66 -10.59 -31.38
CA PRO A 149 -22.23 -10.02 -32.65
C PRO A 149 -20.90 -9.25 -32.47
N ALA A 150 -20.32 -8.86 -33.62
CA ALA A 150 -19.12 -8.03 -33.64
C ALA A 150 -19.31 -6.75 -32.82
N VAL A 151 -18.32 -6.45 -32.00
CA VAL A 151 -18.32 -5.29 -31.07
C VAL A 151 -17.90 -4.04 -31.83
N HIS A 152 -18.75 -3.05 -31.82
CA HIS A 152 -18.44 -1.68 -32.23
C HIS A 152 -18.40 -0.82 -30.99
N TYR A 153 -17.33 -0.06 -30.81
CA TYR A 153 -17.16 0.87 -29.71
C TYR A 153 -16.44 2.12 -30.21
N GLU A 154 -16.97 3.27 -29.92
CA GLU A 154 -16.36 4.55 -30.30
C GLU A 154 -16.23 5.40 -29.04
N GLY A 155 -15.04 5.37 -28.45
CA GLY A 155 -14.66 6.15 -27.27
C GLY A 155 -13.63 7.21 -27.64
N ARG A 156 -13.27 8.03 -26.66
CA ARG A 156 -12.21 9.04 -26.79
C ARG A 156 -10.81 8.42 -26.88
N TYR A 157 -10.60 7.33 -26.20
CA TYR A 157 -9.28 6.69 -26.05
C TYR A 157 -9.17 5.36 -26.78
N TYR A 158 -10.26 4.67 -26.94
CA TYR A 158 -10.30 3.38 -27.62
C TYR A 158 -11.46 3.30 -28.59
N SER A 159 -11.24 2.62 -29.72
CA SER A 159 -12.30 2.37 -30.69
C SER A 159 -12.19 0.94 -31.24
N LEU A 160 -13.33 0.30 -31.50
CA LEU A 160 -13.45 -1.01 -32.12
C LEU A 160 -14.38 -0.93 -33.31
N ALA A 161 -13.91 -1.37 -34.49
CA ALA A 161 -14.67 -1.32 -35.72
C ALA A 161 -15.05 -2.75 -36.14
N GLY A 162 -15.94 -3.41 -35.38
CA GLY A 162 -16.39 -4.76 -35.66
C GLY A 162 -15.46 -5.86 -35.13
N ALA A 163 -14.88 -5.66 -33.96
CA ALA A 163 -14.07 -6.69 -33.32
C ALA A 163 -14.91 -7.90 -32.92
N GLN A 164 -14.47 -9.10 -33.32
CA GLN A 164 -15.17 -10.34 -32.97
C GLN A 164 -14.99 -10.65 -31.49
N PRO A 165 -16.07 -10.81 -30.70
CA PRO A 165 -15.99 -11.18 -29.30
C PRO A 165 -15.57 -12.65 -29.14
N GLY A 166 -15.21 -13.02 -27.90
CA GLY A 166 -14.84 -14.38 -27.55
C GLY A 166 -13.39 -14.77 -27.92
N PRO A 167 -12.91 -15.96 -27.50
CA PRO A 167 -13.70 -16.93 -26.73
C PRO A 167 -14.27 -16.31 -25.45
N VAL A 168 -15.38 -16.87 -24.96
CA VAL A 168 -15.94 -16.46 -23.66
C VAL A 168 -15.12 -17.11 -22.56
N PRO A 169 -14.72 -16.37 -21.48
CA PRO A 169 -14.04 -16.98 -20.35
C PRO A 169 -14.87 -18.11 -19.73
N PRO A 170 -14.27 -19.23 -19.30
CA PRO A 170 -14.98 -20.33 -18.65
C PRO A 170 -15.57 -19.96 -17.29
N HIS A 171 -14.99 -18.94 -16.62
CA HIS A 171 -15.59 -18.37 -15.41
C HIS A 171 -15.76 -16.85 -15.56
N ALA A 172 -16.44 -16.23 -14.62
CA ALA A 172 -16.60 -14.77 -14.58
C ALA A 172 -15.31 -14.12 -14.04
N ILE A 173 -14.36 -13.79 -14.93
CA ILE A 173 -13.13 -13.09 -14.55
C ILE A 173 -13.49 -11.76 -13.86
N ALA A 174 -13.14 -11.62 -12.59
CA ALA A 174 -13.37 -10.38 -11.87
C ALA A 174 -12.33 -9.31 -12.23
N ILE A 175 -12.80 -8.08 -12.43
CA ILE A 175 -11.95 -6.91 -12.66
C ILE A 175 -11.70 -6.19 -11.35
N TRP A 176 -10.42 -6.11 -10.94
CA TRP A 176 -9.98 -5.45 -9.72
C TRP A 176 -9.23 -4.16 -10.05
N LEU A 177 -9.44 -3.11 -9.26
CA LEU A 177 -8.75 -1.83 -9.45
C LEU A 177 -7.82 -1.50 -8.29
N GLY A 178 -6.58 -1.11 -8.61
CA GLY A 178 -5.69 -0.40 -7.69
C GLY A 178 -6.12 1.07 -7.64
N ALA A 179 -6.84 1.48 -6.59
CA ALA A 179 -7.47 2.79 -6.48
C ALA A 179 -7.20 3.45 -5.14
N TYR A 180 -6.85 4.76 -5.14
CA TYR A 180 -6.51 5.53 -3.92
C TYR A 180 -7.23 6.88 -3.84
N LYS A 181 -7.51 7.53 -4.95
CA LYS A 181 -8.12 8.86 -4.97
C LYS A 181 -9.60 8.78 -5.35
N LYS A 182 -10.39 9.74 -4.87
CA LYS A 182 -11.85 9.77 -4.95
C LYS A 182 -12.41 9.35 -6.30
N ARG A 183 -11.82 9.82 -7.41
CA ARG A 183 -12.31 9.50 -8.76
C ARG A 183 -12.11 8.03 -9.13
N MET A 184 -10.95 7.45 -8.77
CA MET A 184 -10.67 6.02 -8.95
C MET A 184 -11.54 5.14 -8.04
N LEU A 185 -11.74 5.54 -6.79
CA LEU A 185 -12.63 4.83 -5.85
C LEU A 185 -14.08 4.83 -6.37
N ARG A 186 -14.55 5.96 -6.90
CA ARG A 186 -15.88 6.02 -7.53
C ARG A 186 -15.98 5.15 -8.79
N LEU A 187 -14.93 5.09 -9.61
CA LEU A 187 -14.89 4.15 -10.75
C LEU A 187 -14.93 2.70 -10.26
N THR A 188 -14.22 2.39 -9.19
CA THR A 188 -14.26 1.04 -8.57
C THR A 188 -15.69 0.65 -8.20
N GLY A 189 -16.42 1.50 -7.47
CA GLY A 189 -17.82 1.25 -7.11
C GLY A 189 -18.74 1.03 -8.30
N ARG A 190 -18.61 1.88 -9.34
CA ARG A 190 -19.49 1.82 -10.53
C ARG A 190 -19.21 0.60 -11.43
N ALA A 191 -17.94 0.22 -11.62
CA ALA A 191 -17.55 -0.63 -12.75
C ALA A 191 -16.67 -1.83 -12.41
N ALA A 192 -16.03 -1.89 -11.25
CA ALA A 192 -15.15 -3.00 -10.88
C ALA A 192 -15.86 -4.07 -10.03
N ASP A 193 -15.23 -5.24 -9.94
CA ASP A 193 -15.66 -6.36 -9.10
C ASP A 193 -14.77 -6.51 -7.87
N GLY A 194 -13.63 -5.82 -7.86
CA GLY A 194 -12.70 -5.80 -6.73
C GLY A 194 -11.94 -4.48 -6.61
N TRP A 195 -11.51 -4.21 -5.39
CA TRP A 195 -10.63 -3.12 -5.02
C TRP A 195 -9.37 -3.69 -4.37
N ILE A 196 -8.18 -3.26 -4.76
CA ILE A 196 -6.91 -3.78 -4.25
C ILE A 196 -5.89 -2.67 -4.02
N PRO A 197 -6.03 -1.86 -2.96
CA PRO A 197 -5.01 -0.90 -2.55
C PRO A 197 -3.81 -1.61 -1.93
N SER A 198 -2.71 -0.87 -1.75
CA SER A 198 -1.49 -1.35 -1.12
C SER A 198 -1.18 -0.53 0.13
N LEU A 199 -0.69 -1.19 1.18
CA LEU A 199 -0.35 -0.59 2.47
C LEU A 199 0.57 0.63 2.37
N GLY A 200 1.48 0.68 1.37
CA GLY A 200 2.35 1.84 1.16
C GLY A 200 1.65 3.09 0.60
N TYR A 201 0.36 3.02 0.22
CA TYR A 201 -0.43 4.10 -0.37
C TYR A 201 -1.77 4.35 0.32
N ALA A 202 -2.21 3.42 1.15
CA ALA A 202 -3.39 3.52 1.99
C ALA A 202 -3.07 2.91 3.35
N SER A 203 -3.24 3.67 4.42
CA SER A 203 -3.13 3.15 5.78
C SER A 203 -4.42 2.41 6.17
N PRO A 204 -4.37 1.50 7.15
CA PRO A 204 -5.56 0.86 7.70
C PRO A 204 -6.66 1.85 8.10
N ASP A 205 -6.29 3.00 8.67
CA ASP A 205 -7.22 4.04 9.13
C ASP A 205 -7.98 4.73 7.99
N GLU A 206 -7.39 4.78 6.78
CA GLU A 206 -8.03 5.39 5.61
C GLU A 206 -9.04 4.46 4.92
N LEU A 207 -8.97 3.14 5.17
CA LEU A 207 -9.77 2.14 4.45
C LEU A 207 -11.28 2.35 4.62
N SER A 208 -11.74 2.73 5.81
CA SER A 208 -13.17 3.01 6.06
C SER A 208 -13.70 4.14 5.18
N THR A 209 -12.97 5.26 5.08
CA THR A 209 -13.37 6.41 4.24
C THR A 209 -13.33 6.07 2.75
N MET A 210 -12.32 5.28 2.35
CA MET A 210 -12.21 4.80 0.97
C MET A 210 -13.34 3.83 0.61
N ASN A 211 -13.68 2.91 1.51
CA ASN A 211 -14.81 2.00 1.37
C ASN A 211 -16.13 2.76 1.22
N GLN A 212 -16.39 3.74 2.08
CA GLN A 212 -17.59 4.57 1.96
C GLN A 212 -17.71 5.22 0.57
N THR A 213 -16.60 5.74 0.03
CA THR A 213 -16.60 6.34 -1.32
C THR A 213 -16.93 5.31 -2.42
N ILE A 214 -16.48 4.05 -2.24
CA ILE A 214 -16.79 2.95 -3.18
C ILE A 214 -18.25 2.55 -3.05
N ASP A 215 -18.76 2.43 -1.82
CA ASP A 215 -20.14 2.03 -1.53
C ASP A 215 -21.15 3.03 -2.08
N GLU A 216 -20.95 4.34 -1.79
CA GLU A 216 -21.76 5.42 -2.34
C GLU A 216 -21.81 5.37 -3.87
N ALA A 217 -20.67 5.16 -4.52
CA ALA A 217 -20.61 5.10 -5.98
C ALA A 217 -21.21 3.81 -6.57
N ALA A 218 -21.19 2.69 -5.84
CA ALA A 218 -21.88 1.47 -6.24
C ALA A 218 -23.40 1.66 -6.15
N GLU A 219 -23.91 2.21 -5.05
CA GLU A 219 -25.33 2.51 -4.84
C GLU A 219 -25.86 3.50 -5.89
N GLU A 220 -25.14 4.60 -6.16
CA GLU A 220 -25.50 5.56 -7.22
C GLU A 220 -25.59 4.91 -8.61
N ALA A 221 -24.78 3.85 -8.84
CA ALA A 221 -24.82 3.06 -10.08
C ALA A 221 -25.86 1.92 -10.05
N GLY A 222 -26.67 1.82 -9.00
CA GLY A 222 -27.67 0.78 -8.83
C GLY A 222 -27.05 -0.60 -8.55
N ARG A 223 -25.82 -0.66 -8.02
CA ARG A 223 -25.10 -1.89 -7.65
C ARG A 223 -25.11 -2.08 -6.15
N ASN A 224 -25.18 -3.33 -5.70
CA ASN A 224 -24.94 -3.64 -4.29
C ASN A 224 -23.45 -3.39 -3.96
N PRO A 225 -23.09 -2.66 -2.90
CA PRO A 225 -21.71 -2.50 -2.44
C PRO A 225 -20.96 -3.83 -2.25
N SER A 226 -21.66 -4.90 -1.83
CA SER A 226 -21.10 -6.24 -1.74
C SER A 226 -20.72 -6.87 -3.08
N ALA A 227 -21.10 -6.30 -4.23
CA ALA A 227 -20.64 -6.75 -5.52
C ALA A 227 -19.15 -6.39 -5.80
N VAL A 228 -18.56 -5.58 -4.94
CA VAL A 228 -17.14 -5.21 -5.04
C VAL A 228 -16.38 -5.83 -3.87
N ARG A 229 -15.53 -6.82 -4.13
CA ARG A 229 -14.67 -7.43 -3.11
C ARG A 229 -13.60 -6.43 -2.64
N ARG A 230 -13.33 -6.39 -1.36
CA ARG A 230 -12.29 -5.55 -0.75
C ARG A 230 -11.03 -6.38 -0.55
N GLY A 231 -9.96 -6.02 -1.26
CA GLY A 231 -8.65 -6.62 -1.07
C GLY A 231 -7.66 -5.61 -0.47
N PHE A 232 -6.53 -6.11 0.01
CA PHE A 232 -5.45 -5.28 0.52
C PHE A 232 -4.09 -5.96 0.28
N ASN A 233 -3.20 -5.27 -0.45
CA ASN A 233 -1.82 -5.69 -0.55
C ASN A 233 -1.09 -5.25 0.72
N VAL A 234 -0.61 -6.21 1.49
CA VAL A 234 0.04 -5.99 2.79
C VAL A 234 1.52 -6.35 2.73
N ASN A 235 2.30 -5.72 3.60
CA ASN A 235 3.68 -6.10 3.85
C ASN A 235 3.94 -6.03 5.36
N GLY A 236 4.91 -6.81 5.83
CA GLY A 236 5.29 -6.82 7.23
C GLY A 236 6.52 -7.65 7.48
N SER A 237 6.80 -7.93 8.74
CA SER A 237 7.94 -8.75 9.15
C SER A 237 7.54 -9.64 10.32
N PHE A 238 7.74 -10.95 10.19
CA PHE A 238 7.57 -11.87 11.29
C PHE A 238 8.75 -11.74 12.25
N THR A 239 8.48 -11.27 13.45
CA THR A 239 9.46 -11.06 14.52
C THR A 239 8.95 -11.67 15.83
N ALA A 240 9.85 -11.93 16.78
CA ALA A 240 9.44 -12.47 18.08
C ALA A 240 8.61 -11.48 18.91
N SER A 241 8.83 -10.18 18.70
CA SER A 241 8.09 -9.08 19.32
C SER A 241 8.06 -7.90 18.37
N GLY A 242 6.98 -7.13 18.38
CA GLY A 242 6.83 -5.93 17.55
C GLY A 242 5.57 -5.17 17.96
N SER A 243 5.54 -3.85 17.67
CA SER A 243 4.42 -2.97 18.01
C SER A 243 3.78 -2.29 16.80
N GLY A 244 4.32 -2.52 15.60
CA GLY A 244 3.78 -1.94 14.36
C GLY A 244 2.73 -2.83 13.70
N PHE A 245 2.03 -2.26 12.72
CA PHE A 245 1.10 -3.02 11.90
C PHE A 245 1.86 -4.09 11.11
N LEU A 246 1.43 -5.34 11.23
CA LEU A 246 2.07 -6.54 10.67
C LEU A 246 3.58 -6.65 11.00
N GLN A 247 3.94 -6.30 12.24
CA GLN A 247 5.27 -6.51 12.80
C GLN A 247 5.12 -7.28 14.11
N GLY A 248 5.52 -8.55 14.10
CA GLY A 248 5.36 -9.41 15.29
C GLY A 248 5.19 -10.88 14.94
N PRO A 249 4.85 -11.71 15.93
CA PRO A 249 4.55 -13.12 15.70
C PRO A 249 3.25 -13.31 14.91
N PRO A 250 3.03 -14.47 14.26
CA PRO A 250 1.85 -14.78 13.45
C PRO A 250 0.52 -14.44 14.12
N ARG A 251 0.39 -14.67 15.42
CA ARG A 251 -0.82 -14.34 16.18
C ARG A 251 -1.17 -12.84 16.13
N VAL A 252 -0.18 -11.95 16.25
CA VAL A 252 -0.41 -10.49 16.17
C VAL A 252 -0.90 -10.11 14.78
N TRP A 253 -0.36 -10.74 13.74
CA TRP A 253 -0.84 -10.57 12.39
C TRP A 253 -2.29 -11.03 12.24
N ALA A 254 -2.62 -12.19 12.77
CA ALA A 254 -3.97 -12.73 12.70
C ALA A 254 -4.97 -11.82 13.41
N GLU A 255 -4.66 -11.28 14.58
CA GLU A 255 -5.49 -10.32 15.30
C GLU A 255 -5.76 -9.05 14.45
N GLN A 256 -4.71 -8.43 13.88
CA GLN A 256 -4.81 -7.22 13.08
C GLN A 256 -5.57 -7.43 11.76
N LEU A 257 -5.35 -8.55 11.08
CA LEU A 257 -6.07 -8.87 9.83
C LEU A 257 -7.52 -9.24 10.07
N THR A 258 -7.82 -9.90 11.20
CA THR A 258 -9.22 -10.16 11.64
C THR A 258 -9.94 -8.84 11.87
N GLU A 259 -9.32 -7.87 12.52
CA GLU A 259 -9.88 -6.54 12.71
C GLU A 259 -10.17 -5.87 11.35
N LEU A 260 -9.24 -5.88 10.40
CA LEU A 260 -9.48 -5.35 9.06
C LEU A 260 -10.63 -6.07 8.32
N ALA A 261 -10.73 -7.38 8.48
CA ALA A 261 -11.82 -8.13 7.85
C ALA A 261 -13.19 -7.73 8.43
N LEU A 262 -13.28 -7.59 9.75
CA LEU A 262 -14.55 -7.29 10.43
C LEU A 262 -14.92 -5.81 10.37
N LEU A 263 -13.96 -4.89 10.54
CA LEU A 263 -14.23 -3.45 10.61
C LEU A 263 -14.18 -2.74 9.24
N ASN A 264 -13.43 -3.27 8.28
CA ASN A 264 -13.27 -2.68 6.95
C ASN A 264 -13.76 -3.57 5.81
N GLY A 265 -14.32 -4.75 6.14
CA GLY A 265 -14.81 -5.71 5.16
C GLY A 265 -13.72 -6.24 4.21
N ILE A 266 -12.44 -6.15 4.57
CA ILE A 266 -11.35 -6.68 3.76
C ILE A 266 -11.45 -8.20 3.71
N SER A 267 -11.52 -8.75 2.52
CA SER A 267 -11.74 -10.18 2.31
C SER A 267 -10.70 -10.82 1.38
N ALA A 268 -9.69 -10.08 0.93
CA ALA A 268 -8.56 -10.62 0.23
C ALA A 268 -7.27 -9.95 0.71
N PHE A 269 -6.38 -10.73 1.30
CA PHE A 269 -5.08 -10.26 1.80
C PHE A 269 -3.97 -10.83 0.94
N ASN A 270 -3.15 -9.97 0.34
CA ASN A 270 -2.09 -10.36 -0.57
C ASN A 270 -0.74 -9.90 -0.01
N LEU A 271 0.03 -10.83 0.56
CA LEU A 271 1.31 -10.53 1.21
C LEU A 271 2.40 -10.27 0.18
N GLY A 272 3.04 -9.11 0.24
CA GLY A 272 4.24 -8.79 -0.52
C GLY A 272 5.44 -9.58 0.02
N VAL A 273 5.99 -10.49 -0.79
CA VAL A 273 7.13 -11.32 -0.44
C VAL A 273 8.28 -11.16 -1.43
N SER A 274 9.51 -11.30 -0.94
CA SER A 274 10.67 -11.45 -1.82
C SER A 274 10.73 -12.89 -2.35
N PRO A 275 11.21 -13.11 -3.59
CA PRO A 275 11.46 -14.47 -4.07
C PRO A 275 12.39 -15.25 -3.11
N GLY A 276 12.01 -16.45 -2.72
CA GLY A 276 12.75 -17.29 -1.77
C GLY A 276 12.50 -17.00 -0.28
N ALA A 277 11.46 -16.21 0.06
CA ALA A 277 11.03 -16.00 1.44
C ALA A 277 10.13 -17.14 1.96
N ASP A 278 10.55 -18.39 1.77
CA ASP A 278 9.75 -19.58 2.01
C ASP A 278 9.22 -19.69 3.44
N ALA A 279 10.05 -19.29 4.43
CA ALA A 279 9.65 -19.33 5.84
C ALA A 279 8.48 -18.36 6.14
N ASP A 280 8.48 -17.19 5.53
CA ASP A 280 7.41 -16.20 5.73
C ASP A 280 6.14 -16.61 5.00
N ILE A 281 6.26 -17.22 3.81
CA ILE A 281 5.14 -17.77 3.06
C ILE A 281 4.47 -18.91 3.84
N ARG A 282 5.27 -19.81 4.45
CA ARG A 282 4.73 -20.88 5.29
C ARG A 282 4.02 -20.35 6.52
N ARG A 283 4.59 -19.41 7.27
CA ARG A 283 3.90 -18.79 8.40
C ARG A 283 2.60 -18.12 7.99
N TRP A 284 2.61 -17.43 6.84
CA TRP A 284 1.43 -16.80 6.27
C TRP A 284 0.32 -17.80 5.97
N ALA A 285 0.65 -18.91 5.31
CA ALA A 285 -0.31 -19.93 4.88
C ALA A 285 -0.75 -20.87 6.01
N GLU A 286 0.19 -21.29 6.88
CA GLU A 286 -0.03 -22.35 7.86
C GLU A 286 -0.46 -21.81 9.24
N GLU A 287 -0.05 -20.57 9.60
CA GLU A 287 -0.32 -20.00 10.92
C GLU A 287 -1.31 -18.82 10.83
N VAL A 288 -1.08 -17.83 9.94
CA VAL A 288 -1.90 -16.61 9.91
C VAL A 288 -3.24 -16.84 9.22
N ALA A 289 -3.26 -17.35 8.00
CA ALA A 289 -4.47 -17.46 7.20
C ALA A 289 -5.55 -18.35 7.86
N PRO A 290 -5.23 -19.50 8.44
CA PRO A 290 -6.24 -20.33 9.13
C PRO A 290 -6.81 -19.62 10.36
N GLU A 291 -5.97 -18.98 11.18
CA GLU A 291 -6.40 -18.29 12.39
C GLU A 291 -7.36 -17.13 12.08
N VAL A 292 -7.06 -16.32 11.03
CA VAL A 292 -7.95 -15.24 10.59
C VAL A 292 -9.28 -15.80 10.07
N ARG A 293 -9.24 -16.85 9.24
CA ARG A 293 -10.48 -17.48 8.72
C ARG A 293 -11.37 -18.01 9.85
N GLU A 294 -10.78 -18.67 10.83
CA GLU A 294 -11.50 -19.20 11.99
C GLU A 294 -12.05 -18.06 12.87
N ALA A 295 -11.26 -17.04 13.16
CA ALA A 295 -11.69 -15.89 13.96
C ALA A 295 -12.86 -15.15 13.30
N VAL A 296 -12.75 -14.83 12.01
CA VAL A 296 -13.82 -14.13 11.27
C VAL A 296 -15.08 -15.01 11.17
N ALA A 297 -14.95 -16.31 10.90
CA ALA A 297 -16.09 -17.21 10.86
C ALA A 297 -16.82 -17.30 12.21
N ARG A 298 -16.09 -17.33 13.31
CA ARG A 298 -16.63 -17.35 14.67
C ARG A 298 -17.41 -16.07 14.98
N GLU A 299 -16.86 -14.90 14.65
CA GLU A 299 -17.53 -13.61 14.88
C GLU A 299 -18.80 -13.45 14.00
N ARG A 300 -18.74 -13.89 12.73
CA ARG A 300 -19.91 -13.90 11.84
C ARG A 300 -21.04 -14.80 12.35
N LEU A 301 -20.72 -15.96 12.95
CA LEU A 301 -21.70 -16.88 13.54
C LEU A 301 -22.29 -16.36 14.87
N ALA A 302 -21.51 -15.59 15.63
CA ALA A 302 -22.00 -14.99 16.89
C ALA A 302 -23.08 -13.93 16.65
N GLY A 303 -23.19 -13.39 15.42
CA GLY A 303 -24.10 -12.30 15.06
C GLY A 303 -23.69 -10.97 15.71
N PRO A 304 -24.35 -9.85 15.38
CA PRO A 304 -24.07 -8.58 16.00
C PRO A 304 -24.35 -8.69 17.49
N THR A 305 -23.33 -8.81 18.30
CA THR A 305 -23.41 -8.82 19.75
C THR A 305 -23.87 -7.43 20.17
N THR A 306 -25.14 -7.23 20.40
CA THR A 306 -25.62 -6.13 21.21
C THR A 306 -24.94 -6.30 22.57
N PHE A 307 -24.03 -5.44 22.90
CA PHE A 307 -23.45 -5.34 24.22
C PHE A 307 -24.56 -4.93 25.19
N THR A 308 -25.31 -5.90 25.65
CA THR A 308 -26.18 -5.76 26.81
C THR A 308 -25.30 -5.89 28.03
N GLY A 309 -24.85 -4.75 28.54
CA GLY A 309 -24.21 -4.70 29.84
C GLY A 309 -25.13 -5.36 30.86
N HIS A 310 -24.65 -6.38 31.52
CA HIS A 310 -25.29 -6.95 32.68
C HIS A 310 -25.38 -5.89 33.77
N THR A 311 -26.54 -5.25 33.88
CA THR A 311 -26.89 -4.46 35.04
C THR A 311 -27.36 -5.43 36.13
N HIS A 312 -26.50 -5.68 37.10
CA HIS A 312 -26.97 -6.13 38.40
C HIS A 312 -27.82 -5.02 39.02
N LEU A 313 -29.11 -5.33 39.24
CA LEU A 313 -30.01 -4.53 40.04
C LEU A 313 -29.47 -4.49 41.48
N ALA A 314 -29.03 -3.34 41.93
CA ALA A 314 -28.91 -2.99 43.34
C ALA A 314 -29.54 -1.63 43.56
N ASP A 315 -30.62 -1.71 44.25
CA ASP A 315 -31.33 -0.82 45.17
C ASP A 315 -31.00 0.68 45.19
N GLY A 316 -32.06 1.44 45.32
CA GLY A 316 -32.25 2.87 45.25
C GLY A 316 -31.24 3.74 45.98
N SER A 317 -30.46 4.44 45.27
CA SER A 317 -29.82 5.67 45.68
C SER A 317 -29.94 6.74 44.60
N SER A 318 -30.32 7.93 45.04
CA SER A 318 -30.81 9.09 44.32
C SER A 318 -30.21 9.35 42.93
N GLU A 319 -31.05 9.79 41.99
CA GLU A 319 -30.71 10.23 40.61
C GLU A 319 -29.52 11.24 40.55
N ALA A 320 -29.30 12.01 41.61
CA ALA A 320 -28.19 12.96 41.70
C ALA A 320 -26.82 12.27 41.80
N SER A 321 -26.72 11.15 42.58
CA SER A 321 -25.49 10.37 42.69
C SER A 321 -25.17 9.59 41.43
N ALA A 322 -26.18 9.12 40.72
CA ALA A 322 -26.00 8.43 39.41
C ALA A 322 -25.58 9.38 38.30
N ARG A 323 -26.01 10.65 38.37
CA ARG A 323 -25.59 11.68 37.43
C ARG A 323 -24.13 12.11 37.67
N ALA A 324 -23.72 12.33 38.91
CA ALA A 324 -22.35 12.64 39.27
C ALA A 324 -21.37 11.48 38.95
N ALA A 325 -21.80 10.22 39.16
CA ALA A 325 -21.01 9.04 38.80
C ALA A 325 -20.85 8.87 37.27
N ARG A 326 -21.88 9.19 36.49
CA ARG A 326 -21.80 9.18 35.01
C ARG A 326 -20.92 10.30 34.47
N GLU A 327 -21.03 11.50 35.04
CA GLU A 327 -20.15 12.63 34.68
C GLU A 327 -18.70 12.34 35.06
N ALA A 328 -18.41 11.72 36.21
CA ALA A 328 -17.09 11.30 36.61
C ALA A 328 -16.51 10.16 35.74
N GLN A 329 -17.33 9.17 35.37
CA GLN A 329 -16.94 8.09 34.47
C GLN A 329 -16.70 8.58 33.04
N GLN A 330 -17.45 9.56 32.56
CA GLN A 330 -17.28 10.17 31.26
C GLN A 330 -15.98 10.99 31.20
N LEU A 331 -15.65 11.74 32.25
CA LEU A 331 -14.38 12.48 32.38
C LEU A 331 -13.16 11.55 32.42
N VAL A 332 -13.25 10.41 33.14
CA VAL A 332 -12.17 9.42 33.19
C VAL A 332 -11.97 8.75 31.81
N GLY A 333 -13.05 8.47 31.09
CA GLY A 333 -12.96 7.92 29.71
C GLY A 333 -12.39 8.91 28.71
N GLU A 334 -12.70 10.20 28.83
CA GLU A 334 -12.14 11.27 27.98
C GLU A 334 -10.64 11.49 28.25
N ASP A 335 -10.20 11.42 29.50
CA ASP A 335 -8.79 11.53 29.87
C ASP A 335 -7.98 10.30 29.40
N GLU A 336 -8.50 9.10 29.53
CA GLU A 336 -7.87 7.89 29.00
C GLU A 336 -7.75 7.93 27.47
N GLN A 337 -8.77 8.42 26.78
CA GLN A 337 -8.77 8.58 25.33
C GLN A 337 -7.79 9.65 24.86
N ARG A 338 -7.68 10.76 25.59
CA ARG A 338 -6.65 11.80 25.32
C ARG A 338 -5.23 11.26 25.52
N LEU A 339 -4.98 10.52 26.59
CA LEU A 339 -3.68 9.89 26.83
C LEU A 339 -3.32 8.83 25.80
N ALA A 340 -4.32 8.10 25.26
CA ALA A 340 -4.13 7.14 24.17
C ALA A 340 -3.73 7.85 22.86
N VAL A 341 -4.40 8.94 22.51
CA VAL A 341 -4.07 9.78 21.33
C VAL A 341 -2.64 10.34 21.44
N GLY A 342 -2.27 10.90 22.58
CA GLY A 342 -0.93 11.44 22.80
C GLY A 342 0.17 10.37 22.67
N ARG A 343 -0.05 9.16 23.22
CA ARG A 343 0.89 8.03 23.06
C ARG A 343 1.00 7.57 21.61
N ALA A 344 -0.11 7.56 20.88
CA ALA A 344 -0.11 7.19 19.46
C ALA A 344 0.71 8.22 18.64
N GLY A 345 0.53 9.53 18.89
CA GLY A 345 1.33 10.58 18.24
C GLY A 345 2.83 10.41 18.51
N GLN A 346 3.23 10.21 19.78
CA GLN A 346 4.63 9.94 20.13
C GLN A 346 5.22 8.73 19.39
N GLN A 347 4.46 7.63 19.30
CA GLN A 347 4.88 6.42 18.61
C GLN A 347 5.02 6.64 17.10
N THR A 348 4.12 7.41 16.50
CA THR A 348 4.17 7.75 15.07
C THR A 348 5.42 8.56 14.76
N LEU A 349 5.73 9.61 15.51
CA LEU A 349 6.95 10.41 15.33
C LEU A 349 8.21 9.53 15.41
N LEU A 350 8.33 8.74 16.47
CA LEU A 350 9.47 7.83 16.64
C LEU A 350 9.62 6.81 15.52
N ALA A 351 8.52 6.27 15.01
CA ALA A 351 8.54 5.31 13.89
C ALA A 351 9.03 5.95 12.59
N ILE A 352 8.58 7.17 12.28
CA ILE A 352 9.04 7.95 11.12
C ILE A 352 10.54 8.23 11.25
N HIS A 353 11.00 8.72 12.39
CA HIS A 353 12.41 9.03 12.66
C HIS A 353 13.29 7.78 12.57
N GLN A 354 12.83 6.65 13.08
CA GLN A 354 13.54 5.38 12.96
C GLN A 354 13.68 4.95 11.49
N HIS A 355 12.65 5.14 10.69
CA HIS A 355 12.70 4.87 9.25
C HIS A 355 13.72 5.77 8.54
N LEU A 356 13.70 7.08 8.82
CA LEU A 356 14.67 8.03 8.26
C LEU A 356 16.12 7.66 8.61
N ARG A 357 16.39 7.25 9.86
CA ARG A 357 17.71 6.77 10.29
C ARG A 357 18.15 5.50 9.56
N GLN A 358 17.24 4.57 9.33
CA GLN A 358 17.54 3.33 8.59
C GLN A 358 17.88 3.59 7.14
N GLU A 359 17.12 4.44 6.46
CA GLU A 359 17.37 4.80 5.06
C GLU A 359 18.71 5.56 4.90
N LEU A 360 19.02 6.48 5.83
CA LEU A 360 20.29 7.19 5.87
C LEU A 360 21.48 6.25 6.06
N ALA A 361 21.36 5.25 6.95
CA ALA A 361 22.39 4.24 7.15
C ALA A 361 22.64 3.40 5.89
N LYS A 362 21.59 3.08 5.15
CA LYS A 362 21.69 2.37 3.86
C LYS A 362 22.43 3.20 2.82
N LEU A 363 22.10 4.50 2.70
CA LEU A 363 22.79 5.42 1.79
C LEU A 363 24.30 5.46 2.07
N ARG A 364 24.67 5.59 3.34
CA ARG A 364 26.09 5.59 3.76
C ARG A 364 26.81 4.28 3.40
N ASN A 365 26.17 3.15 3.66
CA ASN A 365 26.73 1.83 3.35
C ASN A 365 27.01 1.66 1.85
N VAL A 366 26.10 2.10 1.00
CA VAL A 366 26.28 2.02 -0.46
C VAL A 366 27.48 2.84 -0.93
N ILE A 367 27.66 4.06 -0.43
CA ILE A 367 28.82 4.89 -0.77
C ILE A 367 30.13 4.25 -0.27
N GLN A 368 30.12 3.65 0.92
CA GLN A 368 31.29 2.93 1.45
C GLN A 368 31.62 1.65 0.65
N GLU A 369 30.62 0.94 0.11
CA GLU A 369 30.82 -0.20 -0.78
C GLU A 369 31.52 0.21 -2.09
N VAL A 370 31.10 1.33 -2.69
CA VAL A 370 31.76 1.92 -3.88
C VAL A 370 33.19 2.31 -3.54
N ARG A 371 33.40 3.01 -2.43
CA ARG A 371 34.74 3.43 -1.97
C ARG A 371 35.67 2.26 -1.69
N GLY A 372 35.15 1.16 -1.19
CA GLY A 372 35.90 -0.06 -0.92
C GLY A 372 36.21 -0.90 -2.17
N GLY A 373 35.77 -0.48 -3.36
CA GLY A 373 35.91 -1.23 -4.61
C GLY A 373 35.15 -2.56 -4.66
N ARG A 374 34.19 -2.76 -3.74
CA ARG A 374 33.35 -3.96 -3.68
C ARG A 374 32.12 -3.84 -4.58
N SER A 375 31.80 -2.63 -5.02
CA SER A 375 30.73 -2.33 -5.94
C SER A 375 31.16 -1.20 -6.88
N SER A 376 30.80 -1.27 -8.17
CA SER A 376 30.98 -0.14 -9.07
C SER A 376 29.92 0.94 -8.78
N ALA A 377 30.18 2.19 -9.19
CA ALA A 377 29.19 3.27 -9.10
C ALA A 377 27.87 2.89 -9.82
N ALA A 378 27.96 2.13 -10.91
CA ALA A 378 26.81 1.63 -11.66
C ALA A 378 26.02 0.53 -10.89
N GLU A 379 26.71 -0.36 -10.17
CA GLU A 379 26.09 -1.38 -9.32
C GLU A 379 25.50 -0.78 -8.04
N ALA A 380 26.20 0.16 -7.40
CA ALA A 380 25.70 0.93 -6.28
C ALA A 380 24.43 1.71 -6.69
N ARG A 381 24.41 2.30 -7.87
CA ARG A 381 23.25 2.91 -8.48
C ARG A 381 22.10 1.91 -8.67
N SER A 382 22.39 0.70 -9.17
CA SER A 382 21.39 -0.36 -9.33
C SER A 382 20.84 -0.82 -7.97
N TYR A 383 21.69 -0.93 -6.96
CA TYR A 383 21.30 -1.30 -5.60
C TYR A 383 20.43 -0.22 -4.93
N LEU A 384 20.82 1.05 -5.05
CA LEU A 384 20.06 2.21 -4.60
C LEU A 384 18.70 2.30 -5.33
N ASN A 385 18.66 2.02 -6.63
CA ASN A 385 17.41 1.93 -7.39
C ASN A 385 16.50 0.79 -6.92
N VAL A 386 17.06 -0.37 -6.56
CA VAL A 386 16.29 -1.51 -5.99
C VAL A 386 15.71 -1.16 -4.62
N MET A 387 16.44 -0.42 -3.80
CA MET A 387 15.94 0.06 -2.50
C MET A 387 14.82 1.09 -2.66
N THR A 388 14.91 1.94 -3.67
CA THR A 388 13.90 2.95 -4.02
C THR A 388 12.69 2.33 -4.73
N MET A 389 12.81 1.14 -5.32
CA MET A 389 11.72 0.44 -6.01
C MET A 389 10.60 -0.05 -5.07
N ARG A 390 10.78 -0.02 -3.76
CA ARG A 390 9.64 -0.17 -2.84
C ARG A 390 8.74 1.07 -2.80
N GLN A 391 9.21 2.22 -3.34
CA GLN A 391 8.45 3.46 -3.50
C GLN A 391 8.85 4.16 -4.80
N ASN A 392 8.30 3.72 -5.92
CA ASN A 392 8.02 4.46 -7.16
C ASN A 392 8.73 5.79 -7.39
N TYR A 393 9.98 5.87 -7.91
CA TYR A 393 10.45 7.01 -8.71
C TYR A 393 11.73 6.74 -9.52
N TRP A 394 11.74 7.24 -10.77
CA TRP A 394 12.71 7.05 -11.83
C TRP A 394 13.67 8.23 -12.00
N THR A 395 14.88 7.92 -12.31
CA THR A 395 16.05 8.62 -12.82
C THR A 395 17.18 8.78 -11.80
N LEU A 396 18.40 9.02 -12.27
CA LEU A 396 19.63 9.12 -11.51
C LEU A 396 19.66 10.20 -10.42
N GLY A 397 18.87 11.26 -10.62
CA GLY A 397 18.53 12.22 -9.60
C GLY A 397 17.43 11.74 -8.64
N ALA A 398 16.91 10.51 -8.82
CA ALA A 398 15.69 10.08 -8.15
C ALA A 398 15.91 9.34 -6.84
N PHE A 399 17.10 8.83 -6.54
CA PHE A 399 17.34 8.23 -5.21
C PHE A 399 17.48 9.31 -4.14
N CYS A 400 18.30 10.31 -4.40
CA CYS A 400 18.33 11.48 -3.51
C CYS A 400 16.97 12.18 -3.55
N ALA A 401 16.32 12.32 -4.71
CA ALA A 401 14.98 12.88 -4.81
C ALA A 401 13.91 12.07 -4.06
N ALA A 402 14.03 10.75 -3.91
CA ALA A 402 13.08 9.96 -3.12
C ALA A 402 13.36 10.09 -1.62
N TYR A 403 14.60 9.94 -1.17
CA TYR A 403 14.98 10.17 0.22
C TYR A 403 14.82 11.64 0.60
N CYS A 404 15.31 12.56 -0.23
CA CYS A 404 15.15 13.99 -0.07
C CYS A 404 13.68 14.38 -0.02
N ARG A 405 12.83 13.73 -0.83
CA ARG A 405 11.37 13.95 -0.79
C ARG A 405 10.72 13.38 0.47
N VAL A 406 11.13 12.22 0.95
CA VAL A 406 10.59 11.67 2.22
C VAL A 406 10.94 12.59 3.38
N VAL A 407 12.19 13.05 3.49
CA VAL A 407 12.61 14.03 4.49
C VAL A 407 11.87 15.35 4.29
N SER A 408 11.79 15.88 3.08
CA SER A 408 11.10 17.15 2.79
C SER A 408 9.59 17.08 3.00
N VAL A 409 8.95 15.94 2.72
CA VAL A 409 7.52 15.73 3.00
C VAL A 409 7.26 15.62 4.49
N HIS A 410 8.13 14.92 5.23
CA HIS A 410 8.06 14.84 6.68
C HIS A 410 8.14 16.25 7.30
N HIS A 411 9.19 17.01 7.00
CA HIS A 411 9.33 18.38 7.48
C HIS A 411 8.18 19.31 7.04
N ALA A 412 7.68 19.15 5.80
CA ALA A 412 6.53 19.94 5.34
C ALA A 412 5.23 19.63 6.10
N ILE A 413 5.02 18.38 6.50
CA ILE A 413 3.87 18.00 7.36
C ILE A 413 4.01 18.62 8.75
N GLU A 414 5.21 18.62 9.31
CA GLU A 414 5.49 19.23 10.60
C GLU A 414 5.29 20.74 10.56
N ASP A 415 5.88 21.42 9.59
CA ASP A 415 5.78 22.88 9.43
C ASP A 415 4.33 23.35 9.14
N GLN A 416 3.56 22.56 8.40
CA GLN A 416 2.21 22.95 7.94
C GLN A 416 1.08 22.47 8.87
N SER A 417 1.31 21.45 9.69
CA SER A 417 0.29 20.83 10.54
C SER A 417 0.74 20.71 11.99
N LEU A 418 1.77 19.92 12.28
CA LEU A 418 2.17 19.58 13.65
C LEU A 418 2.62 20.81 14.46
N PHE A 419 3.50 21.64 13.91
CA PHE A 419 4.04 22.81 14.60
C PHE A 419 2.99 23.89 14.86
N PRO A 420 2.10 24.23 13.89
CA PRO A 420 0.95 25.10 14.15
C PRO A 420 0.02 24.57 15.25
N ASP A 421 -0.29 23.27 15.27
CA ASP A 421 -1.16 22.66 16.27
C ASP A 421 -0.51 22.68 17.66
N LEU A 422 0.79 22.35 17.76
CA LEU A 422 1.56 22.46 19.01
C LEU A 422 1.63 23.90 19.53
N LYS A 423 1.91 24.87 18.63
CA LYS A 423 1.99 26.31 18.99
C LYS A 423 0.63 26.86 19.44
N ALA A 424 -0.46 26.40 18.82
CA ALA A 424 -1.82 26.77 19.24
C ALA A 424 -2.21 26.19 20.61
N ALA A 425 -1.77 24.97 20.90
CA ALA A 425 -2.03 24.27 22.15
C ALA A 425 -1.14 24.74 23.31
N ASP A 426 0.11 25.13 23.01
CA ASP A 426 1.08 25.61 24.00
C ASP A 426 2.05 26.63 23.37
N GLN A 427 1.78 27.93 23.62
CA GLN A 427 2.59 29.03 23.08
C GLN A 427 4.03 29.05 23.59
N SER A 428 4.32 28.37 24.69
CA SER A 428 5.70 28.31 25.23
C SER A 428 6.65 27.48 24.35
N LEU A 429 6.13 26.66 23.46
CA LEU A 429 6.89 25.88 22.47
C LEU A 429 7.42 26.74 21.30
N GLY A 430 6.94 27.97 21.15
CA GLY A 430 7.30 28.84 20.01
C GLY A 430 8.80 28.89 19.69
N PRO A 431 9.71 29.17 20.64
CA PRO A 431 11.15 29.21 20.35
C PRO A 431 11.76 27.88 19.90
N ILE A 432 11.19 26.74 20.37
CA ILE A 432 11.62 25.39 19.97
C ILE A 432 11.20 25.13 18.52
N LEU A 433 9.93 25.41 18.19
CA LEU A 433 9.38 25.21 16.86
C LEU A 433 10.08 26.08 15.81
N GLU A 434 10.33 27.36 16.11
CA GLU A 434 11.08 28.28 15.25
C GLU A 434 12.55 27.84 15.01
N ARG A 435 13.13 27.09 15.95
CA ARG A 435 14.44 26.48 15.75
C ARG A 435 14.35 25.27 14.81
N LEU A 436 13.37 24.38 14.99
CA LEU A 436 13.14 23.21 14.15
C LEU A 436 12.86 23.62 12.69
N GLU A 437 12.00 24.63 12.48
CA GLU A 437 11.73 25.19 11.13
C GLU A 437 13.02 25.67 10.44
N ARG A 438 13.91 26.36 11.16
CA ARG A 438 15.21 26.78 10.60
C ARG A 438 16.16 25.61 10.32
N GLU A 439 16.10 24.55 11.14
CA GLU A 439 16.87 23.33 10.88
C GLU A 439 16.34 22.60 9.65
N HIS A 440 15.02 22.59 9.40
CA HIS A 440 14.40 22.07 8.16
C HIS A 440 14.94 22.77 6.92
N GLU A 441 15.03 24.11 6.93
CA GLU A 441 15.62 24.88 5.82
C GLU A 441 17.11 24.51 5.60
N GLY A 442 17.85 24.30 6.67
CA GLY A 442 19.24 23.86 6.63
C GLY A 442 19.41 22.49 6.03
N ILE A 443 18.60 21.52 6.48
CA ILE A 443 18.60 20.14 5.98
C ILE A 443 18.18 20.10 4.51
N ALA A 444 17.17 20.87 4.11
CA ALA A 444 16.75 20.94 2.70
C ALA A 444 17.88 21.39 1.77
N LYS A 445 18.75 22.32 2.23
CA LYS A 445 19.93 22.75 1.47
C LYS A 445 20.97 21.64 1.36
N VAL A 446 21.26 20.93 2.44
CA VAL A 446 22.22 19.81 2.46
C VAL A 446 21.71 18.65 1.61
N LEU A 447 20.41 18.39 1.57
CA LEU A 447 19.80 17.41 0.66
C LEU A 447 20.09 17.75 -0.82
N GLY A 448 20.03 19.03 -1.18
CA GLY A 448 20.44 19.48 -2.53
C GLY A 448 21.92 19.25 -2.83
N GLU A 449 22.80 19.41 -1.85
CA GLU A 449 24.24 19.14 -1.97
C GLU A 449 24.51 17.63 -2.18
N VAL A 450 23.78 16.76 -1.46
CA VAL A 450 23.85 15.30 -1.64
C VAL A 450 23.39 14.89 -3.04
N ASP A 451 22.28 15.44 -3.52
CA ASP A 451 21.78 15.16 -4.88
C ASP A 451 22.82 15.53 -5.94
N ALA A 452 23.36 16.73 -5.86
CA ALA A 452 24.41 17.20 -6.76
C ALA A 452 25.68 16.34 -6.70
N GLY A 453 26.10 15.93 -5.49
CA GLY A 453 27.29 15.08 -5.30
C GLY A 453 27.09 13.67 -5.87
N LEU A 454 25.94 13.08 -5.70
CA LEU A 454 25.61 11.75 -6.25
C LEU A 454 25.51 11.78 -7.79
N VAL A 455 24.93 12.81 -8.37
CA VAL A 455 24.92 13.01 -9.84
C VAL A 455 26.34 13.13 -10.37
N ALA A 456 27.16 13.96 -9.74
CA ALA A 456 28.56 14.17 -10.15
C ALA A 456 29.41 12.89 -10.02
N MET A 457 29.22 12.09 -8.97
CA MET A 457 29.90 10.79 -8.78
C MET A 457 29.57 9.79 -9.91
N VAL A 458 28.38 9.85 -10.45
CA VAL A 458 27.96 8.94 -11.54
C VAL A 458 28.59 9.36 -12.87
N GLU A 459 28.77 10.67 -13.08
CA GLU A 459 29.44 11.20 -14.28
C GLU A 459 30.97 11.00 -14.22
N ASP A 460 31.53 11.06 -13.01
CA ASP A 460 32.96 10.90 -12.76
C ASP A 460 33.22 10.24 -11.40
N GLU A 461 33.64 8.97 -11.40
CA GLU A 461 33.96 8.20 -10.18
C GLU A 461 35.06 8.84 -9.32
N GLN A 462 35.87 9.74 -9.84
CA GLN A 462 36.87 10.49 -9.06
C GLN A 462 36.22 11.50 -8.10
N ARG A 463 34.93 11.81 -8.28
CA ARG A 463 34.16 12.71 -7.43
C ARG A 463 33.41 11.99 -6.29
N LEU A 464 33.79 10.76 -5.99
CA LEU A 464 33.24 9.98 -4.88
C LEU A 464 33.41 10.67 -3.53
N ASP A 465 34.53 11.36 -3.31
CA ASP A 465 34.80 12.05 -2.05
C ASP A 465 33.85 13.26 -1.84
N ASP A 466 33.39 13.91 -2.90
CA ASP A 466 32.39 14.98 -2.82
C ASP A 466 31.04 14.43 -2.34
N ALA A 467 30.62 13.32 -2.94
CA ALA A 467 29.38 12.63 -2.56
C ALA A 467 29.42 12.10 -1.11
N GLN A 468 30.55 11.51 -0.70
CA GLN A 468 30.76 11.06 0.67
C GLN A 468 30.66 12.22 1.67
N THR A 469 31.33 13.34 1.39
CA THR A 469 31.32 14.52 2.25
C THR A 469 29.91 15.09 2.42
N ALA A 470 29.14 15.17 1.33
CA ALA A 470 27.77 15.65 1.37
C ALA A 470 26.85 14.71 2.20
N VAL A 471 27.02 13.38 2.06
CA VAL A 471 26.25 12.40 2.83
C VAL A 471 26.63 12.38 4.31
N ASP A 472 27.89 12.57 4.64
CA ASP A 472 28.35 12.69 6.04
C ASP A 472 27.76 13.97 6.67
N HIS A 473 27.77 15.10 5.95
CA HIS A 473 27.14 16.35 6.40
C HIS A 473 25.63 16.19 6.61
N LEU A 474 24.93 15.55 5.68
CA LEU A 474 23.50 15.22 5.87
C LEU A 474 23.28 14.35 7.10
N THR A 475 24.15 13.35 7.29
CA THR A 475 24.04 12.43 8.44
C THR A 475 24.12 13.18 9.76
N ASP A 476 25.12 14.02 9.91
CA ASP A 476 25.32 14.79 11.15
C ASP A 476 24.17 15.78 11.40
N ALA A 477 23.75 16.51 10.37
CA ALA A 477 22.67 17.47 10.46
C ALA A 477 21.32 16.80 10.82
N LEU A 478 20.94 15.75 10.07
CA LEU A 478 19.66 15.09 10.26
C LEU A 478 19.58 14.31 11.58
N LEU A 479 20.62 13.57 11.97
CA LEU A 479 20.61 12.86 13.25
C LEU A 479 20.55 13.79 14.45
N ALA A 480 21.23 14.94 14.39
CA ALA A 480 21.17 15.96 15.44
C ALA A 480 19.78 16.59 15.55
N HIS A 481 19.16 16.88 14.38
CA HIS A 481 17.81 17.42 14.28
C HIS A 481 16.77 16.46 14.87
N LEU A 482 16.69 15.21 14.35
CA LEU A 482 15.74 14.19 14.82
C LEU A 482 15.86 13.94 16.34
N LYS A 483 17.09 13.95 16.85
CA LYS A 483 17.32 13.82 18.29
C LYS A 483 16.78 15.02 19.06
N TYR A 484 17.08 16.23 18.61
CA TYR A 484 16.60 17.45 19.28
C TYR A 484 15.08 17.53 19.28
N GLU A 485 14.44 17.18 18.16
CA GLU A 485 13.00 17.13 18.04
C GLU A 485 12.37 16.11 19.00
N GLU A 486 12.88 14.88 19.05
CA GLU A 486 12.44 13.85 20.01
C GLU A 486 12.59 14.34 21.46
N ASP A 487 13.75 14.93 21.81
CA ASP A 487 14.02 15.42 23.15
C ASP A 487 13.07 16.57 23.57
N GLN A 488 12.57 17.38 22.63
CA GLN A 488 11.75 18.55 22.89
C GLN A 488 10.25 18.33 22.71
N LEU A 489 9.82 17.49 21.76
CA LEU A 489 8.41 17.38 21.36
C LEU A 489 7.69 16.14 21.86
N LEU A 490 8.39 15.05 22.21
CA LEU A 490 7.70 13.82 22.66
C LEU A 490 6.82 14.05 23.89
N GLU A 491 7.30 14.78 24.89
CA GLU A 491 6.48 15.09 26.08
C GLU A 491 5.29 16.00 25.74
N PRO A 492 5.46 17.14 25.03
CA PRO A 492 4.34 17.98 24.62
C PRO A 492 3.30 17.23 23.77
N ILE A 493 3.70 16.41 22.79
CA ILE A 493 2.80 15.61 21.95
C ILE A 493 1.94 14.68 22.84
N GLY A 494 2.58 13.99 23.80
CA GLY A 494 1.90 13.13 24.75
C GLY A 494 0.92 13.87 25.63
N ARG A 495 1.37 14.97 26.26
CA ARG A 495 0.60 15.79 27.21
C ARG A 495 -0.57 16.52 26.55
N LEU A 496 -0.36 17.06 25.36
CA LEU A 496 -1.35 17.84 24.62
C LEU A 496 -2.29 16.97 23.77
N ALA A 497 -2.04 15.66 23.70
CA ALA A 497 -2.79 14.69 22.90
C ALA A 497 -2.84 15.06 21.40
N ILE A 498 -1.70 15.47 20.86
CA ILE A 498 -1.57 15.83 19.44
C ILE A 498 -1.55 14.56 18.58
N ARG A 499 -2.31 14.56 17.50
CA ARG A 499 -2.25 13.54 16.44
C ARG A 499 -1.17 13.90 15.42
N ILE A 500 -0.36 12.91 15.07
CA ILE A 500 0.63 13.00 13.98
C ILE A 500 0.19 12.09 12.85
#